data_4e541476217d5b35e5fe4b73279826dd
#
_entry.id   4e541476217d5b35e5fe4b73279826dd
#
_cell.length_a   1.000
_cell.length_b   1.000
_cell.length_c   1.000
_cell.angle_alpha   90.00
_cell.angle_beta   90.00
_cell.angle_gamma   90.00
#
_symmetry.space_group_name_H-M   'P 1'
#
loop_
_entity.id
_entity.type
_entity.pdbx_description
1 polymer ?
#
loop_
_entity_poly.entity_id
_entity_poly.type
_entity_poly.pdbx_seq_one_letter_code
_entity_poly.pdbx_strand_id
1 'polypeptide(L)'
;MKEITKERTVTEKYTVYEAFDGQEFTDGKECLKYEESALGVARGKVQPLFVSIGNDAWTLMGGCDDHEIVAVKFEDITEMDTFLQWLYLECPWYLNAIHKERKAEVEAIVRIAFNRKDVILLGRNCDGDYYFINSRQNIIDNLNTLDKKEVDK
;
A
#
# COMPACT_ATOMS: atom_id res chain seq x y z
N MET A 1 36.32 46.03 -22.44
CA MET A 1 36.07 44.59 -22.37
C MET A 1 34.87 44.38 -21.48
N LYS A 2 33.83 43.71 -21.95
CA LYS A 2 32.59 43.49 -21.20
C LYS A 2 32.53 42.00 -20.83
N GLU A 3 32.49 41.69 -19.54
CA GLU A 3 32.30 40.33 -19.06
C GLU A 3 30.83 39.94 -19.20
N ILE A 4 30.57 38.76 -19.78
CA ILE A 4 29.24 38.23 -19.96
C ILE A 4 29.21 36.84 -19.33
N THR A 5 28.44 36.67 -18.25
CA THR A 5 28.17 35.40 -17.63
C THR A 5 27.07 34.71 -18.41
N LYS A 6 27.31 33.46 -18.84
CA LYS A 6 26.31 32.60 -19.46
C LYS A 6 26.10 31.38 -18.60
N GLU A 7 24.85 31.06 -18.31
CA GLU A 7 24.46 29.80 -17.66
C GLU A 7 24.29 28.72 -18.73
N ARG A 8 24.75 27.52 -18.40
CA ARG A 8 24.58 26.33 -19.22
C ARG A 8 23.84 25.25 -18.42
N THR A 9 22.67 24.82 -18.88
CA THR A 9 21.99 23.65 -18.34
C THR A 9 22.68 22.39 -18.85
N VAL A 10 23.21 21.59 -17.96
CA VAL A 10 23.78 20.27 -18.29
C VAL A 10 22.72 19.22 -18.00
N THR A 11 22.35 18.46 -19.04
CA THR A 11 21.47 17.29 -18.88
C THR A 11 22.37 16.07 -18.71
N GLU A 12 22.41 15.52 -17.52
CA GLU A 12 23.11 14.26 -17.25
C GLU A 12 22.15 13.08 -17.52
N LYS A 13 22.65 12.07 -18.23
CA LYS A 13 21.96 10.81 -18.42
C LYS A 13 22.59 9.80 -17.48
N TYR A 14 21.76 9.13 -16.69
CA TYR A 14 22.17 8.04 -15.81
C TYR A 14 21.30 6.82 -16.05
N THR A 15 21.83 5.63 -15.74
CA THR A 15 21.13 4.37 -15.87
C THR A 15 20.52 4.01 -14.52
N VAL A 16 19.24 3.64 -14.51
CA VAL A 16 18.56 3.01 -13.39
C VAL A 16 18.11 1.62 -13.79
N TYR A 17 18.03 0.75 -12.81
CA TYR A 17 17.52 -0.61 -12.93
C TYR A 17 16.20 -0.65 -12.15
N GLU A 18 15.12 -0.98 -12.82
CA GLU A 18 13.79 -1.05 -12.23
C GLU A 18 13.47 -2.52 -11.93
N ALA A 19 13.10 -2.81 -10.68
CA ALA A 19 12.60 -4.11 -10.27
C ALA A 19 11.14 -4.30 -10.69
N PHE A 20 10.64 -5.53 -10.64
CA PHE A 20 9.30 -5.91 -11.12
C PHE A 20 8.15 -5.22 -10.36
N ASP A 21 8.38 -4.61 -9.21
CA ASP A 21 7.40 -3.81 -8.44
C ASP A 21 7.55 -2.29 -8.65
N GLY A 22 8.42 -1.87 -9.60
CA GLY A 22 8.68 -0.47 -9.92
C GLY A 22 9.72 0.21 -9.04
N GLN A 23 10.37 -0.51 -8.11
CA GLN A 23 11.45 0.06 -7.31
C GLN A 23 12.70 0.26 -8.16
N GLU A 24 13.28 1.47 -8.11
CA GLU A 24 14.46 1.85 -8.87
C GLU A 24 15.75 1.68 -8.06
N PHE A 25 16.82 1.21 -8.73
CA PHE A 25 18.16 1.01 -8.18
C PHE A 25 19.20 1.63 -9.11
N THR A 26 20.29 2.12 -8.55
CA THR A 26 21.44 2.61 -9.32
C THR A 26 22.45 1.50 -9.65
N ASP A 27 22.36 0.36 -8.97
CA ASP A 27 23.18 -0.84 -9.20
C ASP A 27 22.30 -2.04 -9.54
N GLY A 28 22.56 -2.65 -10.72
CA GLY A 28 21.83 -3.82 -11.18
C GLY A 28 21.99 -5.06 -10.30
N LYS A 29 23.10 -5.19 -9.56
CA LYS A 29 23.27 -6.29 -8.59
C LYS A 29 22.41 -6.11 -7.35
N GLU A 30 22.23 -4.87 -6.90
CA GLU A 30 21.31 -4.55 -5.80
C GLU A 30 19.87 -4.80 -6.23
N CYS A 31 19.49 -4.42 -7.44
CA CYS A 31 18.19 -4.71 -8.01
C CYS A 31 17.91 -6.22 -8.03
N LEU A 32 18.80 -7.04 -8.57
CA LEU A 32 18.66 -8.50 -8.59
C LEU A 32 18.56 -9.09 -7.17
N LYS A 33 19.42 -8.64 -6.25
CA LYS A 33 19.38 -9.09 -4.86
C LYS A 33 18.06 -8.76 -4.18
N TYR A 34 17.51 -7.60 -4.51
CA TYR A 34 16.17 -7.20 -4.02
C TYR A 34 15.10 -8.13 -4.59
N GLU A 35 15.06 -8.36 -5.89
CA GLU A 35 14.07 -9.24 -6.53
C GLU A 35 14.11 -10.67 -6.00
N GLU A 36 15.29 -11.18 -5.64
CA GLU A 36 15.48 -12.50 -5.02
C GLU A 36 15.16 -12.53 -3.52
N SER A 37 14.99 -11.36 -2.89
CA SER A 37 14.62 -11.29 -1.47
C SER A 37 13.19 -11.78 -1.22
N ALA A 38 12.94 -12.27 0.01
CA ALA A 38 11.58 -12.69 0.39
C ALA A 38 10.56 -11.56 0.24
N LEU A 39 10.94 -10.31 0.56
CA LEU A 39 10.08 -9.14 0.41
C LEU A 39 9.86 -8.80 -1.06
N GLY A 40 10.92 -8.77 -1.89
CA GLY A 40 10.81 -8.51 -3.31
C GLY A 40 9.89 -9.52 -4.00
N VAL A 41 10.11 -10.81 -3.77
CA VAL A 41 9.24 -11.88 -4.30
C VAL A 41 7.77 -11.71 -3.85
N ALA A 42 7.54 -11.33 -2.60
CA ALA A 42 6.19 -11.12 -2.08
C ALA A 42 5.52 -9.90 -2.73
N ARG A 43 6.24 -8.79 -2.89
CA ARG A 43 5.75 -7.58 -3.59
C ARG A 43 5.37 -7.87 -5.04
N GLY A 44 6.21 -8.56 -5.79
CA GLY A 44 5.90 -8.92 -7.17
C GLY A 44 4.65 -9.80 -7.31
N LYS A 45 4.38 -10.66 -6.36
CA LYS A 45 3.14 -11.48 -6.36
C LYS A 45 1.89 -10.67 -6.00
N VAL A 46 2.01 -9.66 -5.15
CA VAL A 46 0.89 -8.84 -4.69
C VAL A 46 0.56 -7.70 -5.63
N GLN A 47 1.55 -7.16 -6.33
CA GLN A 47 1.38 -6.02 -7.24
C GLN A 47 0.18 -6.14 -8.20
N PRO A 48 -0.06 -7.31 -8.84
CA PRO A 48 -1.22 -7.48 -9.73
C PRO A 48 -2.58 -7.43 -9.02
N LEU A 49 -2.60 -7.59 -7.70
CA LEU A 49 -3.84 -7.56 -6.90
C LEU A 49 -4.28 -6.14 -6.58
N PHE A 50 -3.40 -5.15 -6.76
CA PHE A 50 -3.71 -3.76 -6.48
C PHE A 50 -4.64 -3.19 -7.54
N VAL A 51 -5.71 -2.56 -7.09
CA VAL A 51 -6.72 -1.93 -7.92
C VAL A 51 -6.65 -0.43 -7.70
N SER A 52 -6.52 0.36 -8.76
CA SER A 52 -6.61 1.81 -8.67
C SER A 52 -8.02 2.22 -8.28
N ILE A 53 -8.17 3.03 -7.24
CA ILE A 53 -9.46 3.59 -6.80
C ILE A 53 -9.64 5.05 -7.19
N GLY A 54 -8.71 5.60 -7.98
CA GLY A 54 -8.76 6.98 -8.45
C GLY A 54 -8.51 8.02 -7.35
N ASN A 55 -8.51 9.28 -7.75
CA ASN A 55 -8.21 10.41 -6.86
C ASN A 55 -9.33 10.73 -5.86
N ASP A 56 -10.56 10.25 -6.09
CA ASP A 56 -11.72 10.55 -5.24
C ASP A 56 -11.67 9.86 -3.86
N ALA A 57 -10.84 8.83 -3.72
CA ALA A 57 -10.59 8.16 -2.44
C ALA A 57 -9.94 9.09 -1.40
N TRP A 58 -9.28 10.14 -1.81
CA TRP A 58 -8.68 11.16 -0.96
C TRP A 58 -9.69 11.89 -0.08
N THR A 59 -10.86 12.18 -0.64
CA THR A 59 -11.93 12.93 0.02
C THR A 59 -12.55 12.16 1.18
N LEU A 60 -12.55 10.83 1.10
CA LEU A 60 -13.18 9.95 2.09
C LEU A 60 -12.35 9.74 3.37
N MET A 61 -11.04 9.97 3.31
CA MET A 61 -10.14 9.64 4.42
C MET A 61 -9.53 10.87 5.11
N GLY A 62 -9.96 12.09 4.73
CA GLY A 62 -9.45 13.34 5.34
C GLY A 62 -7.94 13.53 5.16
N GLY A 63 -7.43 13.05 4.03
CA GLY A 63 -5.99 12.97 3.79
C GLY A 63 -5.33 14.34 3.66
N CYS A 64 -4.16 14.45 4.16
CA CYS A 64 -3.16 15.38 3.70
C CYS A 64 -2.60 14.88 2.36
N ASP A 65 -2.02 15.80 1.59
CA ASP A 65 -1.52 15.56 0.22
C ASP A 65 -0.46 14.45 0.09
N ASP A 66 0.00 13.89 1.24
CA ASP A 66 1.09 12.93 1.34
C ASP A 66 0.64 11.48 1.58
N HIS A 67 -0.67 11.20 1.53
CA HIS A 67 -1.19 9.86 1.79
C HIS A 67 -1.89 9.27 0.57
N GLU A 68 -1.63 8.00 0.29
CA GLU A 68 -2.23 7.24 -0.79
C GLU A 68 -3.16 6.15 -0.24
N ILE A 69 -4.27 5.89 -0.93
CA ILE A 69 -5.11 4.73 -0.67
C ILE A 69 -4.93 3.73 -1.80
N VAL A 70 -4.53 2.53 -1.43
CA VAL A 70 -4.42 1.40 -2.33
C VAL A 70 -5.53 0.41 -2.02
N ALA A 71 -6.19 -0.08 -3.05
CA ALA A 71 -7.22 -1.10 -2.94
C ALA A 71 -6.70 -2.46 -3.40
N VAL A 72 -7.08 -3.52 -2.67
CA VAL A 72 -6.74 -4.89 -3.01
C VAL A 72 -8.01 -5.72 -3.11
N LYS A 73 -8.11 -6.52 -4.16
CA LYS A 73 -9.21 -7.46 -4.38
C LYS A 73 -8.64 -8.86 -4.63
N PHE A 74 -9.27 -9.87 -4.04
CA PHE A 74 -8.87 -11.26 -4.19
C PHE A 74 -9.90 -12.03 -5.00
N GLU A 75 -9.45 -12.85 -5.94
CA GLU A 75 -10.30 -13.76 -6.70
C GLU A 75 -10.33 -15.15 -6.04
N ASP A 76 -9.24 -15.56 -5.40
CA ASP A 76 -9.14 -16.86 -4.72
C ASP A 76 -8.38 -16.78 -3.38
N ILE A 77 -8.37 -17.91 -2.67
CA ILE A 77 -7.74 -18.03 -1.34
C ILE A 77 -6.21 -17.91 -1.44
N THR A 78 -5.61 -18.30 -2.55
CA THR A 78 -4.15 -18.25 -2.76
C THR A 78 -3.67 -16.82 -2.85
N GLU A 79 -4.43 -15.96 -3.52
CA GLU A 79 -4.17 -14.53 -3.59
C GLU A 79 -4.29 -13.87 -2.22
N MET A 80 -5.34 -14.22 -1.45
CA MET A 80 -5.52 -13.72 -0.09
C MET A 80 -4.36 -14.14 0.82
N ASP A 81 -3.93 -15.38 0.78
CA ASP A 81 -2.82 -15.88 1.59
C ASP A 81 -1.48 -15.24 1.15
N THR A 82 -1.30 -15.01 -0.15
CA THR A 82 -0.14 -14.29 -0.71
C THR A 82 -0.10 -12.85 -0.20
N PHE A 83 -1.25 -12.17 -0.19
CA PHE A 83 -1.37 -10.83 0.35
C PHE A 83 -1.05 -10.78 1.85
N LEU A 84 -1.54 -11.71 2.65
CA LEU A 84 -1.22 -11.78 4.08
C LEU A 84 0.28 -12.02 4.32
N GLN A 85 0.92 -12.90 3.56
CA GLN A 85 2.36 -13.12 3.64
C GLN A 85 3.15 -11.86 3.31
N TRP A 86 2.79 -11.15 2.24
CA TRP A 86 3.40 -9.89 1.88
C TRP A 86 3.22 -8.85 3.00
N LEU A 87 2.01 -8.69 3.53
CA LEU A 87 1.71 -7.72 4.57
C LEU A 87 2.56 -7.94 5.83
N TYR A 88 2.84 -9.20 6.19
CA TYR A 88 3.71 -9.53 7.33
C TYR A 88 5.19 -9.20 7.08
N LEU A 89 5.64 -9.24 5.85
CA LEU A 89 7.00 -8.85 5.46
C LEU A 89 7.13 -7.33 5.32
N GLU A 90 6.12 -6.67 4.77
CA GLU A 90 6.10 -5.23 4.52
C GLU A 90 5.93 -4.42 5.81
N CYS A 91 5.10 -4.89 6.73
CA CYS A 91 4.72 -4.18 7.95
C CYS A 91 5.11 -4.94 9.23
N PRO A 92 6.36 -5.39 9.41
CA PRO A 92 6.75 -6.19 10.57
C PRO A 92 6.59 -5.41 11.89
N TRP A 93 6.77 -4.10 11.87
CA TRP A 93 6.59 -3.20 13.02
C TRP A 93 5.12 -3.07 13.44
N TYR A 94 4.19 -3.14 12.50
CA TYR A 94 2.75 -3.04 12.74
C TYR A 94 2.14 -4.36 13.21
N LEU A 95 2.74 -5.49 12.80
CA LEU A 95 2.25 -6.84 13.02
C LEU A 95 3.18 -7.69 13.89
N ASN A 96 4.10 -7.06 14.62
CA ASN A 96 5.07 -7.76 15.45
C ASN A 96 4.43 -8.43 16.68
N ALA A 97 5.24 -9.18 17.44
CA ALA A 97 4.78 -9.96 18.59
C ALA A 97 4.15 -9.11 19.72
N ILE A 98 4.45 -7.81 19.79
CA ILE A 98 3.86 -6.87 20.77
C ILE A 98 2.39 -6.60 20.41
N HIS A 99 2.04 -6.71 19.12
CA HIS A 99 0.71 -6.42 18.58
C HIS A 99 -0.02 -7.68 18.09
N LYS A 100 0.05 -8.79 18.84
CA LYS A 100 -0.61 -10.05 18.48
C LYS A 100 -2.12 -9.90 18.23
N GLU A 101 -2.77 -9.06 19.04
CA GLU A 101 -4.20 -8.76 18.88
C GLU A 101 -4.47 -8.05 17.55
N ARG A 102 -3.59 -7.13 17.17
CA ARG A 102 -3.68 -6.41 15.89
C ARG A 102 -3.52 -7.33 14.70
N LYS A 103 -2.58 -8.28 14.77
CA LYS A 103 -2.41 -9.29 13.73
C LYS A 103 -3.70 -10.10 13.51
N ALA A 104 -4.30 -10.60 14.57
CA ALA A 104 -5.55 -11.37 14.50
C ALA A 104 -6.72 -10.53 13.95
N GLU A 105 -6.78 -9.26 14.34
CA GLU A 105 -7.77 -8.31 13.82
C GLU A 105 -7.60 -8.10 12.30
N VAL A 106 -6.38 -7.86 11.83
CA VAL A 106 -6.07 -7.68 10.42
C VAL A 106 -6.42 -8.95 9.61
N GLU A 107 -6.03 -10.12 10.09
CA GLU A 107 -6.40 -11.39 9.45
C GLU A 107 -7.91 -11.57 9.36
N ALA A 108 -8.64 -11.21 10.43
CA ALA A 108 -10.10 -11.29 10.44
C ALA A 108 -10.73 -10.33 9.40
N ILE A 109 -10.25 -9.09 9.32
CA ILE A 109 -10.70 -8.11 8.32
C ILE A 109 -10.49 -8.65 6.91
N VAL A 110 -9.30 -9.15 6.61
CA VAL A 110 -8.95 -9.67 5.28
C VAL A 110 -9.82 -10.88 4.91
N ARG A 111 -9.99 -11.84 5.82
CA ARG A 111 -10.83 -13.03 5.58
C ARG A 111 -12.31 -12.68 5.42
N ILE A 112 -12.82 -11.75 6.21
CA ILE A 112 -14.20 -11.26 6.08
C ILE A 112 -14.41 -10.61 4.72
N ALA A 113 -13.48 -9.74 4.30
CA ALA A 113 -13.55 -9.08 3.00
C ALA A 113 -13.50 -10.11 1.85
N PHE A 114 -12.61 -11.09 1.92
CA PHE A 114 -12.53 -12.17 0.94
C PHE A 114 -13.87 -12.93 0.82
N ASN A 115 -14.44 -13.36 1.95
CA ASN A 115 -15.71 -14.10 1.97
C ASN A 115 -16.90 -13.27 1.42
N ARG A 116 -16.85 -11.96 1.60
CA ARG A 116 -17.86 -11.02 1.07
C ARG A 116 -17.59 -10.54 -0.35
N LYS A 117 -16.49 -10.97 -0.97
CA LYS A 117 -16.00 -10.46 -2.27
C LYS A 117 -15.83 -8.93 -2.26
N ASP A 118 -15.45 -8.41 -1.12
CA ASP A 118 -15.22 -6.99 -0.90
C ASP A 118 -13.77 -6.61 -1.14
N VAL A 119 -13.50 -5.32 -1.17
CA VAL A 119 -12.18 -4.73 -1.39
C VAL A 119 -11.55 -4.38 -0.05
N ILE A 120 -10.27 -4.71 0.12
CA ILE A 120 -9.42 -4.21 1.19
C ILE A 120 -8.84 -2.86 0.79
N LEU A 121 -8.91 -1.90 1.69
CA LEU A 121 -8.31 -0.57 1.56
C LEU A 121 -7.09 -0.48 2.46
N LEU A 122 -5.97 -0.05 1.91
CA LEU A 122 -4.71 0.19 2.59
C LEU A 122 -4.39 1.68 2.52
N GLY A 123 -4.08 2.30 3.65
CA GLY A 123 -3.52 3.65 3.69
C GLY A 123 -2.01 3.60 3.72
N ARG A 124 -1.35 4.32 2.81
CA ARG A 124 0.09 4.42 2.68
C ARG A 124 0.52 5.87 2.89
N ASN A 125 1.54 6.11 3.73
CA ASN A 125 2.10 7.44 3.95
C ASN A 125 3.17 7.81 2.90
N CYS A 126 3.69 9.02 2.98
CA CYS A 126 4.74 9.52 2.09
C CYS A 126 6.06 8.72 2.18
N ASP A 127 6.33 8.09 3.33
CA ASP A 127 7.51 7.23 3.53
C ASP A 127 7.31 5.82 2.96
N GLY A 128 6.11 5.54 2.43
CA GLY A 128 5.76 4.26 1.87
C GLY A 128 5.22 3.24 2.86
N ASP A 129 5.07 3.61 4.14
CA ASP A 129 4.57 2.70 5.17
C ASP A 129 3.05 2.57 5.12
N TYR A 130 2.56 1.34 5.28
CA TYR A 130 1.14 1.07 5.42
C TYR A 130 0.72 1.19 6.88
N TYR A 131 -0.17 2.14 7.18
CA TYR A 131 -0.64 2.44 8.54
C TYR A 131 -2.11 2.12 8.78
N PHE A 132 -2.87 1.84 7.73
CA PHE A 132 -4.30 1.56 7.81
C PHE A 132 -4.67 0.37 6.95
N ILE A 133 -5.51 -0.50 7.49
CA ILE A 133 -6.13 -1.60 6.75
C ILE A 133 -7.57 -1.77 7.19
N ASN A 134 -8.50 -1.80 6.25
CA ASN A 134 -9.91 -2.09 6.50
C ASN A 134 -10.60 -2.59 5.22
N SER A 135 -11.77 -3.22 5.34
CA SER A 135 -12.61 -3.48 4.19
C SER A 135 -13.53 -2.30 3.90
N ARG A 136 -13.84 -2.07 2.64
CA ARG A 136 -14.79 -1.05 2.22
C ARG A 136 -16.13 -1.20 2.94
N GLN A 137 -16.66 -2.41 3.02
CA GLN A 137 -17.95 -2.67 3.65
C GLN A 137 -17.92 -2.39 5.15
N ASN A 138 -16.83 -2.71 5.85
CA ASN A 138 -16.70 -2.43 7.27
C ASN A 138 -16.71 -0.91 7.54
N ILE A 139 -16.10 -0.11 6.68
CA ILE A 139 -16.15 1.36 6.77
C ILE A 139 -17.59 1.84 6.60
N ILE A 140 -18.31 1.34 5.59
CA ILE A 140 -19.72 1.69 5.35
C ILE A 140 -20.59 1.30 6.53
N ASP A 141 -20.42 0.10 7.08
CA ASP A 141 -21.18 -0.40 8.22
C ASP A 141 -20.97 0.46 9.47
N ASN A 142 -19.73 0.91 9.70
CA ASN A 142 -19.41 1.82 10.80
C ASN A 142 -20.04 3.21 10.62
N LEU A 143 -20.01 3.77 9.42
CA LEU A 143 -20.68 5.05 9.13
C LEU A 143 -22.19 4.97 9.33
N ASN A 144 -22.83 3.91 8.86
CA ASN A 144 -24.28 3.69 9.05
C ASN A 144 -24.68 3.51 10.54
N THR A 145 -23.75 3.09 11.40
CA THR A 145 -23.99 3.01 12.85
C THR A 145 -23.90 4.36 13.53
N LEU A 146 -23.14 5.31 13.00
CA LEU A 146 -23.08 6.68 13.51
C LEU A 146 -24.39 7.41 13.25
N ASP A 147 -24.94 7.27 12.03
CA ASP A 147 -26.22 7.89 11.64
C ASP A 147 -27.38 7.45 12.56
N LYS A 148 -27.38 6.18 13.01
CA LYS A 148 -28.41 5.67 13.92
C LYS A 148 -28.32 6.22 15.34
N LYS A 149 -27.12 6.57 15.82
CA LYS A 149 -26.90 7.12 17.17
C LYS A 149 -27.31 8.60 17.29
N GLU A 150 -27.43 9.32 16.17
CA GLU A 150 -27.89 10.71 16.17
C GLU A 150 -29.42 10.84 16.18
N VAL A 151 -30.15 9.80 15.75
CA VAL A 151 -31.62 9.81 15.67
C VAL A 151 -32.25 9.50 17.04
N ASP A 152 -31.52 8.88 17.96
CA ASP A 152 -32.01 8.49 19.30
C ASP A 152 -31.69 9.53 20.40
N LYS A 153 -31.32 10.77 20.03
CA LYS A 153 -31.12 11.91 20.94
C LYS A 153 -32.19 13.00 20.68
#